data_e713af011fe397cd41a8235b3e649b5d
#
_entry.id   e713af011fe397cd41a8235b3e649b5d
#
_cell.length_a   1.000
_cell.length_b   1.000
_cell.length_c   1.000
_cell.angle_alpha   90.00
_cell.angle_beta   90.00
_cell.angle_gamma   90.00
#
_symmetry.space_group_name_H-M   'P 1'
#
loop_
_entity.id
_entity.type
_entity.pdbx_description
1 polymer ?
#
loop_
_entity_poly.entity_id
_entity_poly.type
_entity_poly.pdbx_seq_one_letter_code
_entity_poly.pdbx_strand_id
1 'polypeptide(L)'
;MNMMHARRAYQMTRQAMDPREQEADVFRRVTGALKAALEKDGIPRARAIADNRRLWIALDASLRHPANQLPQATKVTMIQVGRTVMREMENAAPDLAFLIEINEQLTSGLR
;
A
#
# COMPACT_ATOMS: atom_id res chain seq x y z
N MET A 1 -30.95 13.80 -0.62
CA MET A 1 -30.38 12.48 -0.36
C MET A 1 -29.73 12.49 1.01
N ASN A 2 -30.01 11.51 1.86
CA ASN A 2 -29.42 11.46 3.17
C ASN A 2 -28.02 10.79 3.10
N MET A 3 -27.25 10.90 4.20
CA MET A 3 -25.89 10.38 4.26
C MET A 3 -25.82 8.86 4.10
N MET A 4 -26.85 8.13 4.51
CA MET A 4 -26.90 6.68 4.38
C MET A 4 -26.94 6.26 2.91
N HIS A 5 -27.71 6.95 2.07
CA HIS A 5 -27.78 6.65 0.64
C HIS A 5 -26.46 6.95 -0.06
N ALA A 6 -25.79 8.07 0.29
CA ALA A 6 -24.50 8.42 -0.28
C ALA A 6 -23.44 7.40 0.10
N ARG A 7 -23.42 6.96 1.37
CA ARG A 7 -22.48 5.96 1.85
C ARG A 7 -22.68 4.62 1.16
N ARG A 8 -23.92 4.18 1.00
CA ARG A 8 -24.24 2.92 0.33
C ARG A 8 -23.80 2.95 -1.13
N ALA A 9 -24.09 4.05 -1.82
CA ALA A 9 -23.67 4.22 -3.23
C ALA A 9 -22.15 4.14 -3.36
N TYR A 10 -21.43 4.80 -2.46
CA TYR A 10 -19.96 4.76 -2.44
C TYR A 10 -19.44 3.34 -2.22
N GLN A 11 -20.01 2.61 -1.26
CA GLN A 11 -19.61 1.23 -0.97
C GLN A 11 -19.88 0.31 -2.17
N MET A 12 -21.03 0.46 -2.82
CA MET A 12 -21.35 -0.34 -4.01
C MET A 12 -20.38 -0.05 -5.15
N THR A 13 -20.01 1.20 -5.35
CA THR A 13 -19.03 1.58 -6.36
C THR A 13 -17.68 0.94 -6.07
N ARG A 14 -17.23 0.97 -4.82
CA ARG A 14 -15.97 0.34 -4.44
C ARG A 14 -16.00 -1.17 -4.64
N GLN A 15 -17.12 -1.82 -4.32
CA GLN A 15 -17.26 -3.26 -4.50
C GLN A 15 -17.24 -3.67 -5.98
N ALA A 16 -17.69 -2.77 -6.86
CA ALA A 16 -17.71 -3.01 -8.30
C ALA A 16 -16.34 -2.75 -8.95
N MET A 17 -15.39 -2.15 -8.24
CA MET A 17 -14.06 -1.88 -8.78
C MET A 17 -13.29 -3.20 -8.97
N ASP A 18 -12.50 -3.24 -10.04
CA ASP A 18 -11.55 -4.33 -10.29
C ASP A 18 -10.62 -4.46 -9.08
N PRO A 19 -10.34 -5.69 -8.59
CA PRO A 19 -9.38 -5.88 -7.50
C PRO A 19 -8.04 -5.19 -7.71
N ARG A 20 -7.52 -5.13 -8.95
CA ARG A 20 -6.30 -4.40 -9.27
C ARG A 20 -6.43 -2.91 -9.01
N GLU A 21 -7.57 -2.33 -9.39
CA GLU A 21 -7.85 -0.91 -9.16
C GLU A 21 -7.95 -0.61 -7.67
N GLN A 22 -8.56 -1.52 -6.89
CA GLN A 22 -8.66 -1.37 -5.46
C GLN A 22 -7.29 -1.42 -4.80
N GLU A 23 -6.44 -2.35 -5.20
CA GLU A 23 -5.07 -2.44 -4.70
C GLU A 23 -4.27 -1.18 -5.04
N ALA A 24 -4.36 -0.71 -6.28
CA ALA A 24 -3.69 0.50 -6.71
C ALA A 24 -4.17 1.73 -5.91
N ASP A 25 -5.48 1.80 -5.63
CA ASP A 25 -6.05 2.89 -4.84
C ASP A 25 -5.51 2.90 -3.41
N VAL A 26 -5.42 1.73 -2.76
CA VAL A 26 -4.85 1.62 -1.42
C VAL A 26 -3.38 2.06 -1.42
N PHE A 27 -2.60 1.60 -2.39
CA PHE A 27 -1.20 2.02 -2.53
C PHE A 27 -1.08 3.53 -2.69
N ARG A 28 -1.92 4.14 -3.53
CA ARG A 28 -1.89 5.59 -3.73
C ARG A 28 -2.21 6.36 -2.45
N ARG A 29 -3.19 5.90 -1.68
CA ARG A 29 -3.57 6.56 -0.42
C ARG A 29 -2.47 6.47 0.63
N VAL A 30 -1.89 5.29 0.80
CA VAL A 30 -0.80 5.08 1.75
C VAL A 30 0.43 5.89 1.33
N THR A 31 0.76 5.89 0.04
CA THR A 31 1.87 6.67 -0.50
C THR A 31 1.63 8.17 -0.32
N GLY A 32 0.40 8.61 -0.54
CA GLY A 32 0.02 10.01 -0.31
C GLY A 32 0.23 10.45 1.15
N ALA A 33 -0.08 9.57 2.11
CA ALA A 33 0.17 9.85 3.52
C ALA A 33 1.67 9.95 3.83
N LEU A 34 2.49 9.09 3.21
CA LEU A 34 3.95 9.18 3.34
C LEU A 34 4.46 10.51 2.79
N LYS A 35 3.97 10.94 1.63
CA LYS A 35 4.36 12.23 1.04
C LYS A 35 3.96 13.39 1.94
N ALA A 36 2.76 13.36 2.50
CA ALA A 36 2.29 14.40 3.41
C ALA A 36 3.13 14.45 4.70
N ALA A 37 3.75 13.34 5.07
CA ALA A 37 4.55 13.23 6.29
C ALA A 37 6.03 13.56 6.09
N LEU A 38 6.49 13.81 4.84
CA LEU A 38 7.92 14.06 4.55
C LEU A 38 8.51 15.18 5.40
N GLU A 39 7.75 16.26 5.59
CA GLU A 39 8.19 17.44 6.33
C GLU A 39 7.63 17.45 7.76
N LYS A 40 7.14 16.32 8.25
CA LYS A 40 6.52 16.22 9.57
C LYS A 40 7.25 15.23 10.44
N ASP A 41 7.19 15.45 11.75
CA ASP A 41 7.71 14.54 12.76
C ASP A 41 6.55 14.02 13.63
N GLY A 42 6.88 13.16 14.58
CA GLY A 42 5.95 12.69 15.59
C GLY A 42 4.83 11.82 15.03
N ILE A 43 3.60 12.08 15.49
CA ILE A 43 2.45 11.21 15.23
C ILE A 43 2.11 11.07 13.75
N PRO A 44 2.06 12.14 12.94
CA PRO A 44 1.74 11.98 11.52
C PRO A 44 2.73 11.08 10.79
N ARG A 45 4.01 11.22 11.09
CA ARG A 45 5.06 10.40 10.50
C ARG A 45 4.94 8.95 10.94
N ALA A 46 4.76 8.72 12.23
CA ALA A 46 4.60 7.37 12.79
C ALA A 46 3.36 6.67 12.21
N ARG A 47 2.27 7.40 12.05
CA ARG A 47 1.03 6.86 11.49
C ARG A 47 1.20 6.47 10.02
N ALA A 48 1.85 7.30 9.23
CA ALA A 48 2.11 7.01 7.82
C ALA A 48 2.97 5.73 7.67
N ILE A 49 4.00 5.60 8.50
CA ILE A 49 4.86 4.40 8.50
C ILE A 49 4.06 3.16 8.92
N ALA A 50 3.22 3.27 9.95
CA ALA A 50 2.39 2.16 10.42
C ALA A 50 1.40 1.69 9.34
N ASP A 51 0.79 2.63 8.61
CA ASP A 51 -0.10 2.30 7.50
C ASP A 51 0.64 1.62 6.37
N ASN A 52 1.84 2.08 6.07
CA ASN A 52 2.69 1.45 5.05
C ASN A 52 3.08 0.03 5.47
N ARG A 53 3.37 -0.19 6.75
CA ARG A 53 3.69 -1.53 7.25
C ARG A 53 2.50 -2.47 7.07
N ARG A 54 1.29 -2.04 7.40
CA ARG A 54 0.07 -2.85 7.21
C ARG A 54 -0.13 -3.21 5.75
N LEU A 55 0.10 -2.23 4.86
CA LEU A 55 -0.03 -2.44 3.41
C LEU A 55 0.92 -3.55 2.93
N TRP A 56 2.17 -3.48 3.33
CA TRP A 56 3.18 -4.45 2.87
C TRP A 56 3.00 -5.83 3.52
N ILE A 57 2.49 -5.89 4.77
CA ILE A 57 2.11 -7.17 5.39
C ILE A 57 0.97 -7.81 4.61
N ALA A 58 -0.05 -7.04 4.23
CA ALA A 58 -1.18 -7.54 3.45
C ALA A 58 -0.74 -8.01 2.07
N LEU A 59 0.16 -7.26 1.43
CA LEU A 59 0.72 -7.64 0.12
C LEU A 59 1.49 -8.95 0.22
N ASP A 60 2.34 -9.10 1.23
CA ASP A 60 3.10 -10.34 1.44
C ASP A 60 2.16 -11.54 1.59
N ALA A 61 1.12 -11.41 2.39
CA ALA A 61 0.13 -12.46 2.57
C ALA A 61 -0.56 -12.83 1.26
N SER A 62 -0.91 -11.83 0.45
CA SER A 62 -1.53 -12.04 -0.85
C SER A 62 -0.58 -12.78 -1.81
N LEU A 63 0.68 -12.42 -1.83
CA LEU A 63 1.70 -13.04 -2.69
C LEU A 63 1.92 -14.52 -2.34
N ARG A 64 1.77 -14.86 -1.08
CA ARG A 64 1.95 -16.24 -0.60
C ARG A 64 0.67 -17.07 -0.68
N HIS A 65 -0.46 -16.45 -0.96
CA HIS A 65 -1.73 -17.16 -1.05
C HIS A 65 -1.76 -18.07 -2.28
N PRO A 66 -2.21 -19.34 -2.14
CA PRO A 66 -2.23 -20.28 -3.27
C PRO A 66 -3.07 -19.82 -4.47
N ALA A 67 -4.09 -19.01 -4.25
CA ALA A 67 -4.96 -18.51 -5.30
C ALA A 67 -4.36 -17.32 -6.08
N ASN A 68 -3.22 -16.79 -5.65
CA ASN A 68 -2.57 -15.68 -6.34
C ASN A 68 -2.00 -16.17 -7.67
N GLN A 69 -2.43 -15.55 -8.78
CA GLN A 69 -2.12 -16.01 -10.13
C GLN A 69 -0.90 -15.34 -10.77
N LEU A 70 -0.18 -14.51 -10.03
CA LEU A 70 1.05 -13.91 -10.55
C LEU A 70 2.10 -14.99 -10.86
N PRO A 71 2.94 -14.77 -11.88
CA PRO A 71 4.05 -15.69 -12.15
C PRO A 71 4.95 -15.85 -10.93
N GLN A 72 5.47 -17.05 -10.73
CA GLN A 72 6.29 -17.37 -9.57
C GLN A 72 7.50 -16.45 -9.44
N ALA A 73 8.18 -16.14 -10.56
CA ALA A 73 9.33 -15.25 -10.54
C ALA A 73 8.94 -13.85 -10.04
N THR A 74 7.77 -13.36 -10.46
CA THR A 74 7.26 -12.06 -10.00
C THR A 74 6.97 -12.07 -8.51
N LYS A 75 6.33 -13.13 -8.01
CA LYS A 75 6.05 -13.28 -6.58
C LYS A 75 7.33 -13.24 -5.75
N VAL A 76 8.35 -13.99 -6.17
CA VAL A 76 9.63 -14.05 -5.46
C VAL A 76 10.28 -12.66 -5.40
N THR A 77 10.30 -11.96 -6.53
CA THR A 77 10.88 -10.62 -6.60
C THR A 77 10.14 -9.65 -5.68
N MET A 78 8.81 -9.66 -5.71
CA MET A 78 8.00 -8.77 -4.88
C MET A 78 8.16 -9.08 -3.38
N ILE A 79 8.28 -10.35 -3.01
CA ILE A 79 8.53 -10.75 -1.63
C ILE A 79 9.89 -10.23 -1.16
N GLN A 80 10.91 -10.30 -2.00
CA GLN A 80 12.24 -9.79 -1.70
C GLN A 80 12.23 -8.27 -1.50
N VAL A 81 11.52 -7.55 -2.37
CA VAL A 81 11.33 -6.11 -2.24
C VAL A 81 10.63 -5.80 -0.91
N GLY A 82 9.61 -6.56 -0.57
CA GLY A 82 8.89 -6.41 0.69
C GLY A 82 9.79 -6.56 1.92
N ARG A 83 10.73 -7.50 1.89
CA ARG A 83 11.70 -7.66 2.98
C ARG A 83 12.56 -6.42 3.15
N THR A 84 12.99 -5.82 2.04
CA THR A 84 13.77 -4.59 2.07
C THR A 84 12.96 -3.43 2.64
N VAL A 85 11.70 -3.31 2.22
CA VAL A 85 10.79 -2.28 2.73
C VAL A 85 10.57 -2.44 4.24
N MET A 86 10.32 -3.66 4.70
CA MET A 86 10.11 -3.93 6.12
C MET A 86 11.34 -3.58 6.94
N ARG A 87 12.53 -3.91 6.44
CA ARG A 87 13.78 -3.56 7.13
C ARG A 87 13.96 -2.05 7.23
N GLU A 88 13.64 -1.32 6.16
CA GLU A 88 13.74 0.15 6.19
C GLU A 88 12.82 0.73 7.28
N MET A 89 11.61 0.21 7.41
CA MET A 89 10.65 0.69 8.40
C MET A 89 11.07 0.36 9.84
N GLU A 90 11.99 -0.59 10.05
CA GLU A 90 12.51 -0.92 11.36
C GLU A 90 13.63 0.01 11.82
N ASN A 91 14.18 0.82 10.91
CA ASN A 91 15.21 1.80 11.27
C ASN A 91 14.65 2.85 12.25
N ALA A 92 15.52 3.43 13.06
CA ALA A 92 15.15 4.49 13.99
C ALA A 92 14.56 5.71 13.26
N ALA A 93 15.05 5.97 12.05
CA ALA A 93 14.58 7.08 11.19
C ALA A 93 14.38 6.55 9.76
N PRO A 94 13.22 5.90 9.49
CA PRO A 94 12.97 5.35 8.17
C PRO A 94 13.02 6.42 7.07
N ASP A 95 13.60 6.05 5.93
CA ASP A 95 13.68 6.91 4.76
C ASP A 95 12.35 6.92 4.01
N LEU A 96 11.53 7.94 4.25
CA LEU A 96 10.21 8.04 3.63
C LEU A 96 10.30 8.21 2.12
N ALA A 97 11.31 8.92 1.61
CA ALA A 97 11.48 9.11 0.18
C ALA A 97 11.72 7.76 -0.53
N PHE A 98 12.48 6.88 0.09
CA PHE A 98 12.69 5.52 -0.41
C PHE A 98 11.39 4.72 -0.43
N LEU A 99 10.63 4.76 0.66
CA LEU A 99 9.34 4.05 0.74
C LEU A 99 8.35 4.54 -0.31
N ILE A 100 8.30 5.85 -0.52
CA ILE A 100 7.45 6.47 -1.54
C ILE A 100 7.85 5.97 -2.92
N GLU A 101 9.13 5.98 -3.23
CA GLU A 101 9.64 5.55 -4.53
C GLU A 101 9.27 4.10 -4.83
N ILE A 102 9.47 3.20 -3.88
CA ILE A 102 9.13 1.79 -4.05
C ILE A 102 7.62 1.62 -4.27
N ASN A 103 6.80 2.29 -3.48
CA ASN A 103 5.35 2.22 -3.62
C ASN A 103 4.90 2.73 -4.99
N GLU A 104 5.49 3.81 -5.47
CA GLU A 104 5.14 4.38 -6.78
C GLU A 104 5.54 3.46 -7.93
N GLN A 105 6.70 2.83 -7.85
CA GLN A 105 7.14 1.87 -8.85
C GLN A 105 6.18 0.68 -8.92
N LEU A 106 5.75 0.18 -7.77
CA LEU A 106 4.81 -0.93 -7.72
C LEU A 106 3.45 -0.54 -8.27
N THR A 107 2.94 0.63 -7.91
CA THR A 107 1.66 1.15 -8.41
C THR A 107 1.70 1.33 -9.92
N SER A 108 2.80 1.82 -10.47
CA SER A 108 2.99 1.96 -11.90
C SER A 108 2.90 0.61 -12.61
N GLY A 109 3.41 -0.45 -12.00
CA GLY A 109 3.33 -1.81 -12.54
C GLY A 109 1.94 -2.43 -12.48
N LEU A 110 1.02 -1.88 -11.66
CA LEU A 110 -0.35 -2.37 -11.52
C LEU A 110 -1.31 -1.83 -12.56
N ARG A 111 -0.89 -0.89 -13.38
CA ARG A 111 -1.74 -0.27 -14.42
C ARG A 111 -1.85 -1.11 -15.68
#